data_96280aab50de6af4c7d952f5a3075840
#
_entry.id   96280aab50de6af4c7d952f5a3075840
#
_cell.length_a   1.000
_cell.length_b   1.000
_cell.length_c   1.000
_cell.angle_alpha   90.00
_cell.angle_beta   90.00
_cell.angle_gamma   90.00
#
_symmetry.space_group_name_H-M   'P 1'
#
loop_
_entity.id
_entity.type
_entity.pdbx_description
1 polymer ?
#
loop_
_entity_poly.entity_id
_entity_poly.type
_entity_poly.pdbx_seq_one_letter_code
_entity_poly.pdbx_strand_id
1 'polypeptide(L)'
;MDAARNFLEAALKGDYKDAARYMLKDSANLEYLNVTERGYQRLSPDEKSKLKGASLRFFDTQQVNDSTTITIFANSYKNDKDTLRILKTSGQWLVDLKYLFEHDMDTSNYNPKNKIDTIQK
;
A
#
# COMPACT_ATOMS: atom_id res chain seq x y z
N MET A 1 -8.93 5.75 9.19
CA MET A 1 -7.45 5.71 9.11
C MET A 1 -6.81 4.60 9.91
N ASP A 2 -7.52 4.06 10.89
CA ASP A 2 -6.94 2.99 11.70
C ASP A 2 -6.60 1.75 10.87
N ALA A 3 -7.42 1.41 9.88
CA ALA A 3 -7.13 0.26 9.03
C ALA A 3 -5.82 0.43 8.27
N ALA A 4 -5.59 1.64 7.72
CA ALA A 4 -4.34 1.91 7.00
C ALA A 4 -3.14 1.80 7.92
N ARG A 5 -3.21 2.43 9.09
CA ARG A 5 -2.12 2.39 10.06
C ARG A 5 -1.83 0.96 10.51
N ASN A 6 -2.87 0.23 10.89
CA ASN A 6 -2.72 -1.12 11.40
C ASN A 6 -2.15 -2.06 10.33
N PHE A 7 -2.63 -1.92 9.10
CA PHE A 7 -2.12 -2.70 7.98
C PHE A 7 -0.63 -2.43 7.75
N LEU A 8 -0.27 -1.15 7.66
CA LEU A 8 1.11 -0.77 7.34
C LEU A 8 2.08 -1.13 8.46
N GLU A 9 1.66 -0.96 9.72
CA GLU A 9 2.51 -1.34 10.85
C GLU A 9 2.76 -2.83 10.88
N ALA A 10 1.74 -3.65 10.62
CA ALA A 10 1.92 -5.08 10.55
C ALA A 10 2.86 -5.48 9.41
N ALA A 11 2.72 -4.84 8.25
CA ALA A 11 3.58 -5.12 7.11
C ALA A 11 5.04 -4.76 7.39
N LEU A 12 5.29 -3.63 8.07
CA LEU A 12 6.65 -3.24 8.44
C LEU A 12 7.32 -4.27 9.35
N LYS A 13 6.54 -4.95 10.17
CA LYS A 13 7.05 -6.00 11.07
C LYS A 13 7.15 -7.36 10.41
N GLY A 14 6.67 -7.47 9.17
CA GLY A 14 6.65 -8.75 8.47
C GLY A 14 5.52 -9.66 8.89
N ASP A 15 4.55 -9.14 9.62
CA ASP A 15 3.40 -9.91 10.09
C ASP A 15 2.25 -9.78 9.08
N TYR A 16 2.37 -10.50 7.98
CA TYR A 16 1.41 -10.40 6.89
C TYR A 16 0.09 -11.09 7.19
N LYS A 17 0.09 -12.02 8.14
CA LYS A 17 -1.15 -12.61 8.61
C LYS A 17 -1.99 -11.57 9.34
N ASP A 18 -1.35 -10.77 10.19
CA ASP A 18 -2.05 -9.69 10.88
C ASP A 18 -2.46 -8.59 9.91
N ALA A 19 -1.57 -8.25 8.96
CA ALA A 19 -1.90 -7.22 7.95
C ALA A 19 -3.17 -7.59 7.19
N ALA A 20 -3.34 -8.85 6.83
CA ALA A 20 -4.50 -9.30 6.06
C ALA A 20 -5.83 -9.02 6.78
N ARG A 21 -5.81 -8.90 8.09
CA ARG A 21 -7.03 -8.62 8.87
C ARG A 21 -7.63 -7.24 8.54
N TYR A 22 -6.80 -6.34 8.03
CA TYR A 22 -7.20 -4.95 7.76
C TYR A 22 -7.37 -4.66 6.28
N MET A 23 -7.43 -5.69 5.45
CA MET A 23 -7.43 -5.60 4.01
C MET A 23 -8.66 -6.28 3.41
N LEU A 24 -9.14 -5.75 2.28
CA LEU A 24 -10.15 -6.44 1.48
C LEU A 24 -9.58 -7.78 1.02
N LYS A 25 -10.37 -8.85 1.13
CA LYS A 25 -9.90 -10.20 0.84
C LYS A 25 -10.43 -10.72 -0.49
N ASP A 26 -10.40 -9.89 -1.53
CA ASP A 26 -10.66 -10.38 -2.88
C ASP A 26 -9.38 -10.97 -3.47
N SER A 27 -9.51 -11.64 -4.61
CA SER A 27 -8.38 -12.37 -5.19
C SER A 27 -7.22 -11.46 -5.57
N ALA A 28 -7.51 -10.26 -6.06
CA ALA A 28 -6.45 -9.32 -6.44
C ALA A 28 -5.68 -8.85 -5.21
N ASN A 29 -6.39 -8.48 -4.14
CA ASN A 29 -5.71 -8.04 -2.92
C ASN A 29 -4.88 -9.14 -2.30
N LEU A 30 -5.38 -10.37 -2.28
CA LEU A 30 -4.62 -11.49 -1.73
C LEU A 30 -3.35 -11.74 -2.54
N GLU A 31 -3.43 -11.60 -3.86
CA GLU A 31 -2.24 -11.75 -4.70
C GLU A 31 -1.22 -10.65 -4.45
N TYR A 32 -1.67 -9.39 -4.36
CA TYR A 32 -0.77 -8.28 -4.08
C TYR A 32 -0.11 -8.41 -2.70
N LEU A 33 -0.86 -8.89 -1.71
CA LEU A 33 -0.29 -9.15 -0.40
C LEU A 33 0.78 -10.22 -0.46
N ASN A 34 0.53 -11.29 -1.22
CA ASN A 34 1.53 -12.35 -1.40
C ASN A 34 2.80 -11.83 -2.08
N VAL A 35 2.66 -10.98 -3.09
CA VAL A 35 3.81 -10.37 -3.76
C VAL A 35 4.62 -9.55 -2.76
N THR A 36 3.93 -8.77 -1.94
CA THR A 36 4.59 -7.92 -0.94
C THR A 36 5.32 -8.78 0.10
N GLU A 37 4.70 -9.85 0.54
CA GLU A 37 5.31 -10.75 1.53
C GLU A 37 6.56 -11.42 0.96
N ARG A 38 6.51 -11.88 -0.28
CA ARG A 38 7.68 -12.49 -0.92
C ARG A 38 8.82 -11.48 -1.03
N GLY A 39 8.51 -10.24 -1.37
CA GLY A 39 9.51 -9.18 -1.41
C GLY A 39 10.15 -8.95 -0.06
N TYR A 40 9.34 -8.92 1.00
CA TYR A 40 9.85 -8.76 2.36
C TYR A 40 10.77 -9.91 2.73
N GLN A 41 10.39 -11.14 2.41
CA GLN A 41 11.17 -12.32 2.78
C GLN A 41 12.55 -12.35 2.13
N ARG A 42 12.73 -11.64 1.01
CA ARG A 42 14.02 -11.55 0.33
C ARG A 42 14.95 -10.52 0.92
N LEU A 43 14.47 -9.70 1.82
CA LEU A 43 15.30 -8.68 2.45
C LEU A 43 16.30 -9.30 3.41
N SER A 44 17.44 -8.63 3.60
CA SER A 44 18.42 -9.06 4.57
C SER A 44 17.87 -8.87 5.98
N PRO A 45 18.43 -9.58 6.98
CA PRO A 45 18.03 -9.36 8.37
C PRO A 45 18.20 -7.91 8.82
N ASP A 46 19.22 -7.21 8.31
CA ASP A 46 19.45 -5.82 8.63
C ASP A 46 18.32 -4.94 8.10
N GLU A 47 17.92 -5.16 6.84
CA GLU A 47 16.82 -4.39 6.24
C GLU A 47 15.50 -4.65 6.95
N LYS A 48 15.24 -5.92 7.30
CA LYS A 48 14.02 -6.27 8.05
C LYS A 48 13.99 -5.56 9.41
N SER A 49 15.13 -5.50 10.08
CA SER A 49 15.25 -4.82 11.37
C SER A 49 14.98 -3.33 11.23
N LYS A 50 15.50 -2.69 10.18
CA LYS A 50 15.28 -1.28 9.94
C LYS A 50 13.82 -0.96 9.64
N LEU A 51 13.15 -1.82 8.88
CA LEU A 51 11.73 -1.66 8.61
C LEU A 51 10.90 -1.81 9.88
N LYS A 52 11.24 -2.81 10.70
CA LYS A 52 10.54 -3.05 11.95
C LYS A 52 10.60 -1.86 12.88
N GLY A 53 11.74 -1.15 12.88
CA GLY A 53 11.92 0.02 13.70
C GLY A 53 11.46 1.32 13.08
N ALA A 54 10.97 1.28 11.84
CA ALA A 54 10.57 2.49 11.13
C ALA A 54 9.25 3.05 11.65
N SER A 55 9.10 4.36 11.54
CA SER A 55 7.87 5.06 11.90
C SER A 55 7.06 5.36 10.64
N LEU A 56 5.75 5.33 10.76
CA LEU A 56 4.86 5.72 9.67
C LEU A 56 4.54 7.20 9.76
N ARG A 57 4.45 7.82 8.58
CA ARG A 57 4.01 9.21 8.46
C ARG A 57 2.92 9.28 7.42
N PHE A 58 1.87 10.01 7.76
CA PHE A 58 0.76 10.26 6.84
C PHE A 58 0.78 11.75 6.49
N PHE A 59 0.83 12.05 5.18
CA PHE A 59 1.02 13.43 4.71
C PHE A 59 -0.28 14.11 4.36
N ASP A 60 -1.17 13.39 3.69
CA ASP A 60 -2.44 13.94 3.26
C ASP A 60 -3.45 12.80 3.22
N THR A 61 -4.61 13.05 3.79
CA THR A 61 -5.67 12.06 3.83
C THR A 61 -6.96 12.73 3.38
N GLN A 62 -7.60 12.18 2.35
CA GLN A 62 -8.82 12.72 1.81
C GLN A 62 -9.89 11.66 1.74
N GLN A 63 -11.04 11.93 2.35
CA GLN A 63 -12.21 11.12 2.14
C GLN A 63 -12.88 11.59 0.87
N VAL A 64 -12.76 10.76 -0.18
CA VAL A 64 -13.22 11.12 -1.52
C VAL A 64 -14.74 11.06 -1.62
N ASN A 65 -15.32 10.08 -0.93
CA ASN A 65 -16.78 9.93 -0.82
C ASN A 65 -17.08 9.12 0.44
N ASP A 66 -18.35 8.76 0.65
CA ASP A 66 -18.77 8.09 1.88
C ASP A 66 -18.06 6.77 2.15
N SER A 67 -17.53 6.14 1.11
CA SER A 67 -16.94 4.81 1.25
C SER A 67 -15.50 4.70 0.75
N THR A 68 -14.85 5.83 0.40
CA THR A 68 -13.49 5.80 -0.14
C THR A 68 -12.63 6.87 0.49
N THR A 69 -11.48 6.45 1.01
CA THR A 69 -10.46 7.37 1.56
C THR A 69 -9.13 7.06 0.88
N ILE A 70 -8.40 8.11 0.53
CA ILE A 70 -7.06 8.02 -0.06
C ILE A 70 -6.09 8.69 0.90
N THR A 71 -4.96 8.06 1.18
CA THR A 71 -3.94 8.66 2.04
C THR A 71 -2.55 8.50 1.44
N ILE A 72 -1.74 9.52 1.60
CA ILE A 72 -0.33 9.50 1.20
C ILE A 72 0.50 9.21 2.45
N PHE A 73 1.39 8.24 2.34
CA PHE A 73 2.18 7.78 3.49
C PHE A 73 3.62 7.51 3.10
N ALA A 74 4.48 7.41 4.11
CA ALA A 74 5.86 6.94 3.95
C ALA A 74 6.31 6.35 5.28
N ASN A 75 7.34 5.52 5.22
CA ASN A 75 8.01 5.08 6.44
C ASN A 75 9.36 5.80 6.57
N SER A 76 9.87 5.90 7.79
CA SER A 76 11.08 6.69 8.08
C SER A 76 12.35 6.05 7.52
N TYR A 77 12.33 4.76 7.22
CA TYR A 77 13.51 4.09 6.67
C TYR A 77 13.69 4.40 5.18
N LYS A 78 12.63 4.25 4.39
CA LYS A 78 12.71 4.49 2.94
C LYS A 78 12.43 5.93 2.56
N ASN A 79 11.54 6.60 3.25
CA ASN A 79 11.10 7.97 2.98
C ASN A 79 10.49 8.17 1.59
N ASP A 80 10.06 7.10 0.95
CA ASP A 80 9.37 7.18 -0.34
C ASP A 80 7.88 7.30 -0.09
N LYS A 81 7.29 8.38 -0.60
CA LYS A 81 5.85 8.59 -0.47
C LYS A 81 5.09 7.67 -1.42
N ASP A 82 4.02 7.10 -0.91
CA ASP A 82 3.14 6.26 -1.70
C ASP A 82 1.70 6.53 -1.32
N THR A 83 0.77 6.00 -2.09
CA THR A 83 -0.64 6.29 -1.91
C THR A 83 -1.40 5.01 -1.64
N LEU A 84 -2.28 5.05 -0.63
CA LEU A 84 -3.07 3.88 -0.22
C LEU A 84 -4.54 4.23 -0.25
N ARG A 85 -5.36 3.34 -0.78
CA ARG A 85 -6.81 3.49 -0.78
C ARG A 85 -7.41 2.60 0.29
N ILE A 86 -8.41 3.15 1.00
CA ILE A 86 -9.17 2.42 2.01
C ILE A 86 -10.64 2.51 1.62
N LEU A 87 -11.32 1.36 1.59
CA LEU A 87 -12.72 1.28 1.20
C LEU A 87 -13.57 0.84 2.38
N LYS A 88 -14.76 1.45 2.50
CA LYS A 88 -15.72 1.06 3.52
C LYS A 88 -16.64 -0.01 2.93
N THR A 89 -16.64 -1.18 3.55
CA THR A 89 -17.41 -2.33 3.10
C THR A 89 -18.14 -2.91 4.31
N SER A 90 -19.45 -3.01 4.22
CA SER A 90 -20.28 -3.53 5.33
C SER A 90 -20.00 -2.82 6.64
N GLY A 91 -19.85 -1.49 6.57
CA GLY A 91 -19.61 -0.66 7.75
C GLY A 91 -18.19 -0.70 8.28
N GLN A 92 -17.26 -1.33 7.58
CA GLN A 92 -15.88 -1.50 8.01
C GLN A 92 -14.91 -0.95 6.98
N TRP A 93 -13.95 -0.14 7.43
CA TRP A 93 -12.90 0.37 6.54
C TRP A 93 -11.80 -0.66 6.40
N LEU A 94 -11.44 -0.98 5.14
CA LEU A 94 -10.42 -1.99 4.82
C LEU A 94 -9.50 -1.46 3.73
N VAL A 95 -8.23 -1.84 3.82
CA VAL A 95 -7.21 -1.44 2.83
C VAL A 95 -7.47 -2.14 1.50
N ASP A 96 -7.34 -1.38 0.42
CA ASP A 96 -7.46 -1.91 -0.94
C ASP A 96 -6.13 -1.68 -1.68
N LEU A 97 -5.35 -2.74 -1.81
CA LEU A 97 -4.02 -2.67 -2.42
C LEU A 97 -4.06 -2.45 -3.93
N LYS A 98 -5.21 -2.64 -4.56
CA LYS A 98 -5.32 -2.48 -6.01
C LYS A 98 -4.89 -1.09 -6.45
N TYR A 99 -5.26 -0.06 -5.69
CA TYR A 99 -4.89 1.30 -6.05
C TYR A 99 -3.37 1.49 -6.04
N LEU A 100 -2.71 1.01 -4.99
CA LEU A 100 -1.26 1.13 -4.84
C LEU A 100 -0.53 0.47 -6.01
N PHE A 101 -0.86 -0.77 -6.31
CA PHE A 101 -0.15 -1.53 -7.34
C PHE A 101 -0.52 -1.10 -8.75
N GLU A 102 -1.79 -0.87 -9.01
CA GLU A 102 -2.26 -0.57 -10.36
C GLU A 102 -2.01 0.88 -10.74
N HIS A 103 -2.05 1.79 -9.78
CA HIS A 103 -1.73 3.19 -10.02
C HIS A 103 -0.26 3.34 -10.44
N ASP A 104 0.65 2.67 -9.75
CA ASP A 104 2.07 2.72 -10.09
C ASP A 104 2.34 2.13 -11.47
N MET A 105 1.65 1.07 -11.84
CA MET A 105 1.80 0.45 -13.15
C MET A 105 1.36 1.41 -14.25
N ASP A 106 0.30 2.16 -14.04
CA ASP A 106 -0.19 3.13 -15.00
C ASP A 106 0.82 4.23 -15.23
N THR A 107 1.48 4.70 -14.19
CA THR A 107 2.44 5.80 -14.31
C THR A 107 3.77 5.36 -14.91
N SER A 108 4.13 4.13 -14.80
CA SER A 108 5.42 3.64 -15.31
C SER A 108 5.43 3.55 -16.82
N ASN A 109 4.31 3.54 -17.43
CA ASN A 109 4.22 3.51 -18.88
C ASN A 109 4.19 4.92 -19.45
N TYR A 110 4.70 5.09 -19.42
CA TYR A 110 4.63 6.24 -20.00
C TYR A 110 5.53 6.75 -20.30
N ASN A 111 5.42 6.26 -20.55
CA ASN A 111 6.02 6.87 -20.86
C ASN A 111 6.12 7.33 -21.37
N PRO A 112 5.93 7.31 -21.53
CA PRO A 112 5.99 7.84 -21.97
C PRO A 112 5.98 7.98 -22.41
N LYS A 113 6.02 7.75 -22.77
CA LYS A 113 5.99 7.95 -22.88
C LYS A 113 5.57 7.82 -23.08
N ASN A 114 5.05 7.55 -23.49
CA ASN A 114 4.59 7.54 -23.17
C ASN A 114 4.02 7.53 -23.19
N LYS A 115 3.73 7.40 -23.71
CA LYS A 115 3.26 7.62 -23.34
C LYS A 115 3.02 7.93 -23.48
N ILE A 116 2.87 7.66 -24.33
CA ILE A 116 2.70 8.04 -23.98
C ILE A 116 2.35 8.16 -24.07
N ASP A 117 2.22 7.95 -24.82
CA ASP A 117 2.00 8.26 -24.45
C ASP A 117 1.52 8.16 -24.50
N THR A 118 1.34 7.78 -25.10
CA THR A 118 1.09 7.84 -24.62
C THR A 118 0.69 7.64 -24.37
N ILE A 119 0.50 7.30 -25.04
CA ILE A 119 0.38 7.31 -24.33
C ILE A 119 0.07 7.17 -24.06
N GLN A 120 -0.06 6.84 -24.42
CA GLN A 120 -0.12 6.93 -23.65
C GLN A 120 -0.23 6.95 -23.16
N LYS A 121 -0.39 6.62 -23.92
CA LYS A 121 -0.34 6.77 -23.12
C LYS A 121 -0.35 6.89 -22.64
#